data_dafc9a8f906cb16906aebe865936fbcb
#
_entry.id   dafc9a8f906cb16906aebe865936fbcb
#
_cell.length_a   1.000
_cell.length_b   1.000
_cell.length_c   1.000
_cell.angle_alpha   90.00
_cell.angle_beta   90.00
_cell.angle_gamma   90.00
#
_symmetry.space_group_name_H-M   'P 1'
#
loop_
_entity.id
_entity.type
_entity.pdbx_description
1 polymer ?
#
loop_
_entity_poly.entity_id
_entity_poly.type
_entity_poly.pdbx_seq_one_letter_code
_entity_poly.pdbx_strand_id
1 'polypeptide(L)'
;MKNVFTFCCALCLLALTACGSAPKISEKASDLEVNNHEGVTMTVVDGSAYPGQVKVTILNATDTEIDSGNSADFFLQVEQDGQWYDLEENGDFSNTAEAYIFEKDMPREMAFQWAGRYGSPDTGHYRAVKWFFEFHENETEQGKRVVNFALAAEFDIK
;
A
#
# COMPACT_ATOMS: atom_id res chain seq x y z
N MET A 1 -16.52 40.30 57.80
CA MET A 1 -16.03 40.49 56.43
C MET A 1 -15.03 39.35 56.15
N LYS A 2 -15.47 38.31 55.47
CA LYS A 2 -14.64 37.14 55.08
C LYS A 2 -14.68 37.04 53.56
N ASN A 3 -13.56 37.35 52.90
CA ASN A 3 -13.42 37.24 51.46
C ASN A 3 -13.12 35.77 51.14
N VAL A 4 -14.01 35.12 50.43
CA VAL A 4 -13.82 33.81 49.86
C VAL A 4 -13.24 34.02 48.44
N PHE A 5 -11.95 33.69 48.27
CA PHE A 5 -11.28 33.65 46.98
C PHE A 5 -11.65 32.34 46.32
N THR A 6 -12.51 32.39 45.32
CA THR A 6 -12.81 31.21 44.48
C THR A 6 -11.70 31.07 43.44
N PHE A 7 -10.85 30.06 43.61
CA PHE A 7 -9.80 29.66 42.64
C PHE A 7 -10.46 28.83 41.54
N CYS A 8 -10.67 29.48 40.40
CA CYS A 8 -11.18 28.79 39.22
C CYS A 8 -10.02 28.08 38.51
N CYS A 9 -9.89 26.75 38.76
CA CYS A 9 -8.93 25.90 38.09
C CYS A 9 -9.42 25.61 36.67
N ALA A 10 -8.96 26.40 35.71
CA ALA A 10 -9.17 26.14 34.29
C ALA A 10 -8.30 24.93 33.88
N LEU A 11 -8.91 23.76 33.79
CA LEU A 11 -8.28 22.56 33.26
C LEU A 11 -8.18 22.70 31.75
N CYS A 12 -7.03 23.18 31.23
CA CYS A 12 -6.73 23.11 29.80
C CYS A 12 -6.49 21.65 29.40
N LEU A 13 -7.51 21.02 28.86
CA LEU A 13 -7.36 19.76 28.11
C LEU A 13 -6.60 20.10 26.81
N LEU A 14 -5.28 19.91 26.83
CA LEU A 14 -4.47 19.84 25.63
C LEU A 14 -4.85 18.53 24.93
N ALA A 15 -5.80 18.59 23.99
CA ALA A 15 -5.98 17.56 23.01
C ALA A 15 -4.70 17.54 22.15
N LEU A 16 -3.83 16.58 22.42
CA LEU A 16 -2.74 16.20 21.52
C LEU A 16 -3.39 15.56 20.30
N THR A 17 -3.81 16.39 19.34
CA THR A 17 -4.06 15.91 18.00
C THR A 17 -2.73 15.44 17.43
N ALA A 18 -2.53 14.14 17.34
CA ALA A 18 -1.48 13.55 16.53
C ALA A 18 -1.82 13.88 15.07
N CYS A 19 -1.45 15.09 14.63
CA CYS A 19 -1.54 15.51 13.24
C CYS A 19 -0.41 14.85 12.45
N GLY A 20 -0.60 13.60 12.05
CA GLY A 20 -0.06 13.15 10.78
C GLY A 20 -0.88 13.87 9.71
N SER A 21 -0.22 14.69 8.87
CA SER A 21 -0.92 15.28 7.72
C SER A 21 -1.45 14.16 6.82
N ALA A 22 -2.69 14.31 6.33
CA ALA A 22 -3.19 13.43 5.28
C ALA A 22 -2.25 13.48 4.07
N PRO A 23 -2.02 12.36 3.37
CA PRO A 23 -1.18 12.33 2.19
C PRO A 23 -1.78 13.22 1.09
N LYS A 24 -0.94 13.81 0.28
CA LYS A 24 -1.39 14.50 -0.92
C LYS A 24 -1.85 13.48 -1.95
N ILE A 25 -2.83 13.87 -2.74
CA ILE A 25 -3.40 13.07 -3.82
C ILE A 25 -2.94 13.67 -5.14
N SER A 26 -2.53 12.84 -6.10
CA SER A 26 -2.12 13.29 -7.42
C SER A 26 -3.25 14.08 -8.12
N GLU A 27 -2.89 15.07 -8.93
CA GLU A 27 -3.88 15.86 -9.66
C GLU A 27 -4.50 15.08 -10.83
N LYS A 28 -3.80 14.06 -11.33
CA LYS A 28 -4.23 13.24 -12.47
C LYS A 28 -4.66 11.85 -12.00
N ALA A 29 -5.80 11.39 -12.48
CA ALA A 29 -6.22 10.01 -12.29
C ALA A 29 -5.21 9.03 -12.91
N SER A 30 -5.02 7.91 -12.25
CA SER A 30 -4.18 6.81 -12.72
C SER A 30 -4.87 6.10 -13.89
N ASP A 31 -4.14 5.85 -14.95
CA ASP A 31 -4.51 4.99 -16.07
C ASP A 31 -3.88 3.60 -15.99
N LEU A 32 -3.34 3.24 -14.81
CA LEU A 32 -2.68 1.96 -14.59
C LEU A 32 -3.68 0.80 -14.63
N GLU A 33 -3.45 -0.11 -15.55
CA GLU A 33 -4.13 -1.40 -15.58
C GLU A 33 -3.54 -2.33 -14.52
N VAL A 34 -4.41 -2.91 -13.69
CA VAL A 34 -4.04 -3.84 -12.62
C VAL A 34 -4.84 -5.13 -12.73
N ASN A 35 -4.34 -6.20 -12.12
CA ASN A 35 -5.02 -7.50 -12.04
C ASN A 35 -5.35 -8.12 -13.41
N ASN A 36 -4.56 -7.81 -14.42
CA ASN A 36 -4.72 -8.30 -15.80
C ASN A 36 -3.79 -9.48 -16.13
N HIS A 37 -3.06 -10.02 -15.15
CA HIS A 37 -2.20 -11.20 -15.31
C HIS A 37 -2.93 -12.44 -14.79
N GLU A 38 -3.20 -13.38 -15.70
CA GLU A 38 -3.91 -14.62 -15.36
C GLU A 38 -3.05 -15.52 -14.44
N GLY A 39 -3.67 -16.10 -13.42
CA GLY A 39 -3.03 -17.06 -12.51
C GLY A 39 -2.19 -16.42 -11.39
N VAL A 40 -2.02 -15.09 -11.34
CA VAL A 40 -1.38 -14.43 -10.19
C VAL A 40 -2.38 -13.50 -9.53
N THR A 41 -2.53 -13.62 -8.21
CA THR A 41 -3.52 -12.82 -7.46
C THR A 41 -2.91 -12.18 -6.22
N MET A 42 -3.43 -11.01 -5.86
CA MET A 42 -3.13 -10.34 -4.61
C MET A 42 -4.46 -9.95 -3.93
N THR A 43 -4.70 -10.47 -2.74
CA THR A 43 -5.96 -10.29 -2.00
C THR A 43 -5.69 -9.78 -0.60
N VAL A 44 -6.56 -8.91 -0.08
CA VAL A 44 -6.47 -8.44 1.31
C VAL A 44 -6.80 -9.58 2.27
N VAL A 45 -6.02 -9.70 3.33
CA VAL A 45 -6.34 -10.57 4.47
C VAL A 45 -7.46 -9.91 5.28
N ASP A 46 -8.56 -10.60 5.48
CA ASP A 46 -9.73 -10.08 6.17
C ASP A 46 -9.40 -9.46 7.53
N GLY A 47 -9.92 -8.25 7.76
CA GLY A 47 -9.72 -7.52 9.02
C GLY A 47 -8.30 -7.01 9.26
N SER A 48 -7.43 -7.02 8.24
CA SER A 48 -6.04 -6.58 8.38
C SER A 48 -5.79 -5.12 8.02
N ALA A 49 -6.78 -4.43 7.43
CA ALA A 49 -6.66 -3.03 7.05
C ALA A 49 -6.82 -2.10 8.26
N TYR A 50 -5.80 -1.29 8.53
CA TYR A 50 -5.75 -0.28 9.59
C TYR A 50 -5.17 1.03 9.04
N PRO A 51 -5.34 2.16 9.74
CA PRO A 51 -4.76 3.44 9.29
C PRO A 51 -3.23 3.48 9.29
N GLY A 52 -2.53 2.60 8.69
CA GLY A 52 -1.06 2.56 8.63
C GLY A 52 -0.53 1.29 8.01
N GLN A 53 -1.39 0.30 7.79
CA GLN A 53 -1.00 -0.96 7.17
C GLN A 53 -2.19 -1.75 6.61
N VAL A 54 -1.88 -2.63 5.67
CA VAL A 54 -2.76 -3.73 5.25
C VAL A 54 -1.90 -4.98 5.06
N LYS A 55 -2.47 -6.15 5.32
CA LYS A 55 -1.85 -7.42 4.92
C LYS A 55 -2.53 -7.94 3.66
N VAL A 56 -1.72 -8.48 2.78
CA VAL A 56 -2.18 -9.13 1.56
C VAL A 56 -1.64 -10.54 1.46
N THR A 57 -2.39 -11.41 0.83
CA THR A 57 -1.92 -12.73 0.39
C THR A 57 -1.69 -12.67 -1.12
N ILE A 58 -0.51 -13.06 -1.55
CA ILE A 58 -0.13 -13.19 -2.96
C ILE A 58 -0.02 -14.66 -3.28
N LEU A 59 -0.68 -15.08 -4.37
CA LEU A 59 -0.66 -16.45 -4.87
C LEU A 59 -0.26 -16.45 -6.34
N ASN A 60 0.75 -17.24 -6.67
CA ASN A 60 1.12 -17.59 -8.02
C ASN A 60 0.58 -18.99 -8.34
N ALA A 61 -0.41 -19.09 -9.20
CA ALA A 61 -0.95 -20.35 -9.71
C ALA A 61 -0.45 -20.68 -11.12
N THR A 62 0.56 -19.98 -11.63
CA THR A 62 1.19 -20.23 -12.92
C THR A 62 2.32 -21.26 -12.81
N ASP A 63 2.80 -21.76 -13.94
CA ASP A 63 3.99 -22.62 -13.99
C ASP A 63 5.31 -21.82 -14.06
N THR A 64 5.23 -20.50 -14.09
CA THR A 64 6.37 -19.59 -14.22
C THR A 64 6.75 -18.99 -12.86
N GLU A 65 8.03 -18.79 -12.62
CA GLU A 65 8.51 -18.07 -11.44
C GLU A 65 8.16 -16.58 -11.56
N ILE A 66 7.57 -16.04 -10.51
CA ILE A 66 7.19 -14.63 -10.42
C ILE A 66 8.02 -13.97 -9.33
N ASP A 67 8.64 -12.84 -9.67
CA ASP A 67 9.40 -12.03 -8.75
C ASP A 67 8.70 -10.72 -8.44
N SER A 68 9.01 -10.14 -7.29
CA SER A 68 8.64 -8.77 -6.95
C SER A 68 9.62 -8.20 -5.93
N GLY A 69 9.69 -6.88 -5.80
CA GLY A 69 10.40 -6.22 -4.72
C GLY A 69 9.90 -6.63 -3.32
N ASN A 70 10.56 -6.14 -2.28
CA ASN A 70 10.22 -6.45 -0.89
C ASN A 70 8.86 -5.87 -0.46
N SER A 71 8.49 -6.06 0.82
CA SER A 71 7.21 -5.57 1.37
C SER A 71 7.07 -4.06 1.45
N ALA A 72 8.15 -3.29 1.26
CA ALA A 72 8.12 -1.83 1.18
C ALA A 72 7.96 -1.32 -0.27
N ASP A 73 8.12 -2.19 -1.27
CA ASP A 73 7.98 -1.86 -2.69
C ASP A 73 6.51 -2.00 -3.13
N PHE A 74 5.71 -1.02 -2.78
CA PHE A 74 4.30 -0.86 -3.16
C PHE A 74 3.95 0.63 -3.15
N PHE A 75 2.82 0.98 -3.73
CA PHE A 75 2.24 2.31 -3.59
C PHE A 75 0.73 2.24 -3.32
N LEU A 76 0.19 3.35 -2.85
CA LEU A 76 -1.23 3.47 -2.51
C LEU A 76 -1.94 4.33 -3.54
N GLN A 77 -3.17 3.94 -3.84
CA GLN A 77 -4.13 4.76 -4.57
C GLN A 77 -5.42 4.89 -3.76
N VAL A 78 -6.11 6.01 -3.95
CA VAL A 78 -7.43 6.29 -3.38
C VAL A 78 -8.46 6.41 -4.50
N GLU A 79 -9.65 5.90 -4.28
CA GLU A 79 -10.77 6.10 -5.19
C GLU A 79 -11.46 7.43 -4.91
N GLN A 80 -11.69 8.21 -5.96
CA GLN A 80 -12.50 9.42 -5.94
C GLN A 80 -13.37 9.45 -7.19
N ASP A 81 -14.67 9.55 -7.02
CA ASP A 81 -15.67 9.62 -8.11
C ASP A 81 -15.52 8.49 -9.16
N GLY A 82 -15.19 7.27 -8.71
CA GLY A 82 -15.02 6.11 -9.57
C GLY A 82 -13.69 6.06 -10.33
N GLN A 83 -12.72 6.89 -9.96
CA GLN A 83 -11.38 6.93 -10.55
C GLN A 83 -10.32 6.75 -9.46
N TRP A 84 -9.20 6.13 -9.81
CA TRP A 84 -8.07 5.93 -8.91
C TRP A 84 -7.04 7.05 -9.05
N TYR A 85 -6.52 7.52 -7.91
CA TYR A 85 -5.50 8.56 -7.82
C TYR A 85 -4.35 8.09 -6.95
N ASP A 86 -3.11 8.35 -7.37
CA ASP A 86 -1.94 8.02 -6.56
C ASP A 86 -1.86 8.91 -5.32
N LEU A 87 -1.47 8.32 -4.19
CA LEU A 87 -1.05 9.08 -3.02
C LEU A 87 0.42 9.47 -3.19
N GLU A 88 0.74 10.74 -2.93
CA GLU A 88 2.12 11.22 -2.95
C GLU A 88 2.84 10.82 -1.66
N GLU A 89 4.08 10.39 -1.80
CA GLU A 89 4.92 10.04 -0.64
C GLU A 89 5.43 11.29 0.09
N ASN A 90 5.50 11.21 1.41
CA ASN A 90 6.01 12.29 2.28
C ASN A 90 7.55 12.26 2.38
N GLY A 91 8.27 12.32 1.28
CA GLY A 91 9.72 12.33 1.23
C GLY A 91 10.32 11.28 0.30
N ASP A 92 11.64 11.22 0.26
CA ASP A 92 12.39 10.26 -0.55
C ASP A 92 12.55 8.95 0.23
N PHE A 93 11.89 7.92 -0.22
CA PHE A 93 12.04 6.56 0.31
C PHE A 93 12.84 5.72 -0.67
N SER A 94 13.92 5.12 -0.19
CA SER A 94 14.65 4.12 -0.94
C SER A 94 14.28 2.73 -0.46
N ASN A 95 13.90 1.88 -1.39
CA ASN A 95 13.67 0.47 -1.12
C ASN A 95 15.02 -0.27 -1.19
N THR A 96 15.20 -1.27 -0.32
CA THR A 96 16.31 -2.20 -0.44
C THR A 96 16.10 -3.06 -1.70
N ALA A 97 17.21 -3.42 -2.38
CA ALA A 97 17.17 -4.24 -3.59
C ALA A 97 16.93 -5.74 -3.26
N GLU A 98 15.96 -6.02 -2.41
CA GLU A 98 15.55 -7.39 -2.10
C GLU A 98 14.39 -7.78 -3.01
N ALA A 99 14.51 -8.93 -3.67
CA ALA A 99 13.44 -9.54 -4.44
C ALA A 99 12.85 -10.72 -3.68
N TYR A 100 11.53 -10.86 -3.77
CA TYR A 100 10.81 -12.04 -3.31
C TYR A 100 10.35 -12.86 -4.49
N ILE A 101 10.67 -14.15 -4.45
CA ILE A 101 10.20 -15.14 -5.40
C ILE A 101 8.86 -15.70 -4.89
N PHE A 102 7.88 -15.80 -5.78
CA PHE A 102 6.59 -16.41 -5.54
C PHE A 102 6.51 -17.73 -6.28
N GLU A 103 6.77 -18.81 -5.55
CA GLU A 103 6.71 -20.16 -6.08
C GLU A 103 5.26 -20.57 -6.37
N LYS A 104 5.09 -21.46 -7.33
CA LYS A 104 3.78 -22.00 -7.72
C LYS A 104 3.03 -22.59 -6.54
N ASP A 105 1.74 -22.24 -6.42
CA ASP A 105 0.78 -22.74 -5.42
C ASP A 105 1.22 -22.54 -3.95
N MET A 106 2.20 -21.67 -3.71
CA MET A 106 2.65 -21.31 -2.37
C MET A 106 2.21 -19.87 -2.01
N PRO A 107 1.07 -19.70 -1.33
CA PRO A 107 0.60 -18.37 -0.95
C PRO A 107 1.57 -17.73 0.04
N ARG A 108 1.85 -16.44 -0.15
CA ARG A 108 2.71 -15.63 0.72
C ARG A 108 1.94 -14.43 1.26
N GLU A 109 1.92 -14.29 2.58
CA GLU A 109 1.43 -13.06 3.20
C GLU A 109 2.53 -11.99 3.25
N MET A 110 2.15 -10.75 2.94
CA MET A 110 2.99 -9.57 3.07
C MET A 110 2.24 -8.47 3.82
N ALA A 111 2.94 -7.76 4.71
CA ALA A 111 2.41 -6.57 5.37
C ALA A 111 2.92 -5.32 4.66
N PHE A 112 2.02 -4.52 4.10
CA PHE A 112 2.31 -3.22 3.53
C PHE A 112 2.09 -2.16 4.60
N GLN A 113 3.18 -1.56 5.06
CA GLN A 113 3.19 -0.55 6.11
C GLN A 113 3.54 0.80 5.52
N TRP A 114 2.70 1.80 5.74
CA TRP A 114 2.82 3.09 5.08
C TRP A 114 2.83 4.32 5.99
N ALA A 115 2.67 4.17 7.30
CA ALA A 115 2.53 5.30 8.23
C ALA A 115 3.67 6.33 8.10
N GLY A 116 4.91 5.89 7.88
CA GLY A 116 6.06 6.78 7.64
C GLY A 116 6.08 7.40 6.24
N ARG A 117 5.43 6.77 5.27
CA ARG A 117 5.53 7.08 3.84
C ARG A 117 4.38 7.96 3.35
N TYR A 118 3.16 7.64 3.76
CA TYR A 118 1.94 8.33 3.36
C TYR A 118 1.24 9.03 4.54
N GLY A 119 1.80 8.95 5.75
CA GLY A 119 1.15 9.51 6.94
C GLY A 119 -0.11 8.73 7.33
N SER A 120 -1.17 9.46 7.64
CA SER A 120 -2.46 8.90 8.04
C SER A 120 -3.52 9.24 6.98
N PRO A 121 -3.77 8.34 6.02
CA PRO A 121 -4.85 8.51 5.06
C PRO A 121 -6.21 8.66 5.76
N ASP A 122 -7.07 9.49 5.20
CA ASP A 122 -8.43 9.69 5.68
C ASP A 122 -9.29 8.43 5.45
N THR A 123 -10.49 8.41 6.05
CA THR A 123 -11.51 7.40 5.75
C THR A 123 -11.81 7.37 4.26
N GLY A 124 -11.80 6.20 3.64
CA GLY A 124 -12.01 6.09 2.20
C GLY A 124 -11.75 4.69 1.65
N HIS A 125 -11.95 4.55 0.33
CA HIS A 125 -11.67 3.34 -0.40
C HIS A 125 -10.31 3.44 -1.08
N TYR A 126 -9.44 2.47 -0.81
CA TYR A 126 -8.04 2.46 -1.22
C TYR A 126 -7.68 1.17 -1.92
N ARG A 127 -6.58 1.21 -2.67
CA ARG A 127 -5.91 -0.01 -3.10
C ARG A 127 -4.40 0.11 -2.91
N ALA A 128 -3.80 -1.00 -2.48
CA ALA A 128 -2.35 -1.16 -2.51
C ALA A 128 -1.96 -1.78 -3.84
N VAL A 129 -1.01 -1.19 -4.53
CA VAL A 129 -0.53 -1.63 -5.84
C VAL A 129 0.91 -2.06 -5.74
N LYS A 130 1.23 -3.18 -6.39
CA LYS A 130 2.59 -3.73 -6.40
C LYS A 130 2.93 -4.26 -7.78
N TRP A 131 4.19 -4.02 -8.20
CA TRP A 131 4.72 -4.53 -9.45
C TRP A 131 5.31 -5.91 -9.29
N PHE A 132 5.09 -6.75 -10.32
CA PHE A 132 5.60 -8.11 -10.43
C PHE A 132 6.30 -8.29 -11.77
N PHE A 133 7.19 -9.27 -11.81
CA PHE A 133 8.04 -9.59 -12.95
C PHE A 133 7.98 -11.09 -13.22
N GLU A 134 7.64 -11.45 -14.45
CA GLU A 134 7.66 -12.82 -14.93
C GLU A 134 8.84 -12.99 -15.89
N PHE A 135 9.70 -13.97 -15.63
CA PHE A 135 10.89 -14.23 -16.41
C PHE A 135 10.69 -15.41 -17.34
N HIS A 136 10.76 -15.17 -18.63
CA HIS A 136 10.73 -16.21 -19.65
C HIS A 136 12.14 -16.47 -20.16
N GLU A 137 12.57 -17.73 -20.15
CA GLU A 137 13.77 -18.14 -20.87
C GLU A 137 13.47 -18.12 -22.36
N ASN A 138 14.12 -17.24 -23.09
CA ASN A 138 14.04 -17.27 -24.54
C ASN A 138 14.98 -18.35 -25.07
N GLU A 139 14.51 -19.12 -26.04
CA GLU A 139 15.33 -20.10 -26.79
C GLU A 139 16.45 -19.45 -27.65
N THR A 140 16.57 -18.13 -27.64
CA THR A 140 17.58 -17.38 -28.37
C THR A 140 18.62 -16.82 -27.42
N GLU A 141 19.91 -16.83 -27.84
CA GLU A 141 21.08 -16.39 -27.07
C GLU A 141 21.05 -14.92 -26.55
N GLN A 142 19.95 -14.19 -26.68
CA GLN A 142 19.84 -12.74 -26.38
C GLN A 142 19.09 -12.39 -25.09
N GLY A 143 18.90 -13.30 -24.15
CA GLY A 143 18.49 -12.92 -22.81
C GLY A 143 17.05 -13.29 -22.45
N LYS A 144 16.74 -13.14 -21.17
CA LYS A 144 15.41 -13.40 -20.59
C LYS A 144 14.44 -12.30 -21.03
N ARG A 145 13.25 -12.67 -21.50
CA ARG A 145 12.17 -11.73 -21.68
C ARG A 145 11.51 -11.52 -20.31
N VAL A 146 11.36 -10.27 -19.92
CA VAL A 146 10.65 -9.91 -18.69
C VAL A 146 9.28 -9.35 -19.06
N VAL A 147 8.23 -9.89 -18.47
CA VAL A 147 6.87 -9.32 -18.53
C VAL A 147 6.60 -8.65 -17.19
N ASN A 148 6.28 -7.35 -17.23
CA ASN A 148 5.94 -6.58 -16.05
C ASN A 148 4.42 -6.45 -15.98
N PHE A 149 3.86 -6.66 -14.79
CA PHE A 149 2.44 -6.46 -14.54
C PHE A 149 2.22 -5.93 -13.13
N ALA A 150 1.09 -5.31 -12.89
CA ALA A 150 0.73 -4.77 -11.59
C ALA A 150 -0.48 -5.51 -11.03
N LEU A 151 -0.42 -5.84 -9.74
CA LEU A 151 -1.57 -6.30 -8.99
C LEU A 151 -1.99 -5.24 -7.97
N ALA A 152 -3.29 -5.20 -7.70
CA ALA A 152 -3.87 -4.34 -6.70
C ALA A 152 -4.80 -5.13 -5.78
N ALA A 153 -4.78 -4.78 -4.49
CA ALA A 153 -5.71 -5.30 -3.48
C ALA A 153 -6.45 -4.12 -2.84
N GLU A 154 -7.77 -4.14 -2.90
CA GLU A 154 -8.64 -3.05 -2.47
C GLU A 154 -9.08 -3.24 -1.02
N PHE A 155 -9.19 -2.13 -0.27
CA PHE A 155 -9.58 -2.12 1.14
C PHE A 155 -10.15 -0.76 1.56
N ASP A 156 -10.93 -0.77 2.67
CA ASP A 156 -11.46 0.44 3.26
C ASP A 156 -10.67 0.84 4.51
N ILE A 157 -10.38 2.13 4.66
CA ILE A 157 -9.97 2.75 5.91
C ILE A 157 -11.21 3.39 6.52
N LYS A 158 -11.50 3.04 7.78
CA LYS A 158 -12.72 3.46 8.53
C LYS A 158 -12.36 4.37 9.68
#